data_46a771b98bc4899fffd312abf1c703ac
#
_entry.id   46a771b98bc4899fffd312abf1c703ac
#
_cell.length_a   1.000
_cell.length_b   1.000
_cell.length_c   1.000
_cell.angle_alpha   90.00
_cell.angle_beta   90.00
_cell.angle_gamma   90.00
#
_symmetry.space_group_name_H-M   'P 1'
#
loop_
_entity.id
_entity.type
_entity.pdbx_description
1 polymer ?
#
loop_
_entity_poly.entity_id
_entity_poly.type
_entity_poly.pdbx_seq_one_letter_code
_entity_poly.pdbx_strand_id
1 'polypeptide(L)'
;MSAGRRATWGRDVAPGSGQHWGMISRELALALREAGLVWHPESGDRFQLDLPSDVEAEAEADVFTVSEMTIEARRYPSGTILAFNGTTEWALDSVAFADAVWLPREDQLRELLRATFRSLTRLEDSFEVEVELGGDRMRFDHPDVAEAYGLALLELVGRSR
;
A
#
# COMPACT_ATOMS: atom_id res chain seq x y z
N MET A 1 7.22 3.77 -34.13
CA MET A 1 8.10 3.86 -32.98
C MET A 1 7.48 4.82 -31.97
N SER A 2 6.69 4.28 -31.03
CA SER A 2 6.07 5.11 -29.97
C SER A 2 7.04 5.20 -28.81
N ALA A 3 7.55 6.40 -28.53
CA ALA A 3 8.39 6.68 -27.37
C ALA A 3 7.52 6.60 -26.11
N GLY A 4 7.75 5.58 -25.29
CA GLY A 4 7.05 5.45 -24.01
C GLY A 4 7.26 6.68 -23.14
N ARG A 5 6.18 7.23 -22.61
CA ARG A 5 6.23 8.34 -21.65
C ARG A 5 6.85 7.87 -20.36
N ARG A 6 7.94 8.47 -19.94
CA ARG A 6 8.58 8.27 -18.64
C ARG A 6 8.01 9.30 -17.67
N ALA A 7 7.28 8.84 -16.68
CA ALA A 7 6.83 9.70 -15.58
C ALA A 7 7.95 9.78 -14.54
N THR A 8 8.62 10.93 -14.44
CA THR A 8 9.61 11.20 -13.39
C THR A 8 8.92 11.96 -12.28
N TRP A 9 8.69 11.33 -11.14
CA TRP A 9 8.31 12.02 -9.92
C TRP A 9 9.57 12.60 -9.26
N GLY A 10 9.44 13.84 -8.75
CA GLY A 10 10.57 14.65 -8.28
C GLY A 10 11.44 13.95 -7.22
N ARG A 11 12.72 14.15 -7.36
CA ARG A 11 13.85 13.54 -6.65
C ARG A 11 14.11 14.12 -5.26
N ASP A 12 13.09 14.58 -4.51
CA ASP A 12 13.30 15.23 -3.22
C ASP A 12 12.56 14.57 -2.04
N VAL A 13 12.45 13.23 -2.04
CA VAL A 13 12.07 12.53 -0.81
C VAL A 13 13.34 12.01 -0.18
N ALA A 14 13.80 12.68 0.88
CA ALA A 14 14.83 12.16 1.77
C ALA A 14 14.41 10.77 2.27
N PRO A 15 15.32 9.78 2.36
CA PRO A 15 14.96 8.48 2.89
C PRO A 15 14.52 8.65 4.34
N GLY A 16 13.21 8.63 4.56
CA GLY A 16 12.61 8.55 5.87
C GLY A 16 13.12 7.29 6.57
N SER A 17 13.65 7.43 7.76
CA SER A 17 14.34 6.41 8.56
C SER A 17 13.43 5.33 9.16
N GLY A 18 12.46 4.84 8.39
CA GLY A 18 11.67 3.66 8.71
C GLY A 18 11.95 2.58 7.67
N GLN A 19 12.67 1.53 8.03
CA GLN A 19 12.92 0.39 7.14
C GLN A 19 11.62 -0.39 6.95
N HIS A 20 10.80 0.02 5.98
CA HIS A 20 9.60 -0.70 5.55
C HIS A 20 9.98 -1.80 4.56
N TRP A 21 10.64 -2.86 5.05
CA TRP A 21 11.07 -3.98 4.21
C TRP A 21 9.87 -4.64 3.52
N GLY A 22 9.79 -4.43 2.19
CA GLY A 22 8.85 -5.12 1.31
C GLY A 22 7.39 -4.64 1.37
N MET A 23 7.14 -3.42 1.86
CA MET A 23 5.84 -2.74 1.86
C MET A 23 5.99 -1.35 1.26
N ILE A 24 4.89 -0.80 0.76
CA ILE A 24 4.86 0.61 0.34
C ILE A 24 4.85 1.57 1.53
N SER A 25 5.23 2.82 1.26
CA SER A 25 5.10 3.92 2.21
C SER A 25 3.63 4.21 2.55
N ARG A 26 3.40 4.79 3.73
CA ARG A 26 2.06 5.27 4.12
C ARG A 26 1.50 6.27 3.12
N GLU A 27 2.34 7.17 2.62
CA GLU A 27 1.95 8.19 1.65
C GLU A 27 1.38 7.57 0.37
N LEU A 28 2.08 6.59 -0.21
CA LEU A 28 1.60 5.89 -1.39
C LEU A 28 0.36 5.04 -1.10
N ALA A 29 0.28 4.43 0.09
CA ALA A 29 -0.89 3.68 0.53
C ALA A 29 -2.15 4.55 0.63
N LEU A 30 -2.02 5.76 1.18
CA LEU A 30 -3.10 6.75 1.21
C LEU A 30 -3.52 7.18 -0.20
N ALA A 31 -2.57 7.46 -1.08
CA ALA A 31 -2.86 7.82 -2.47
C ALA A 31 -3.62 6.71 -3.21
N LEU A 32 -3.25 5.44 -3.00
CA LEU A 32 -3.96 4.29 -3.54
C LEU A 32 -5.39 4.16 -3.01
N ARG A 33 -5.59 4.37 -1.71
CA ARG A 33 -6.93 4.41 -1.08
C ARG A 33 -7.81 5.53 -1.67
N GLU A 34 -7.27 6.73 -1.82
CA GLU A 34 -7.96 7.88 -2.42
C GLU A 34 -8.25 7.65 -3.91
N ALA A 35 -7.36 6.99 -4.61
CA ALA A 35 -7.58 6.56 -5.99
C ALA A 35 -8.66 5.48 -6.12
N GLY A 36 -9.11 4.88 -5.01
CA GLY A 36 -10.22 3.92 -4.96
C GLY A 36 -9.78 2.45 -4.88
N LEU A 37 -8.52 2.19 -4.51
CA LEU A 37 -8.12 0.82 -4.16
C LEU A 37 -8.90 0.37 -2.92
N VAL A 38 -9.64 -0.72 -3.05
CA VAL A 38 -10.43 -1.32 -1.97
C VAL A 38 -9.62 -2.44 -1.32
N TRP A 39 -9.43 -2.34 -0.02
CA TRP A 39 -8.80 -3.39 0.77
C TRP A 39 -9.83 -4.41 1.27
N HIS A 40 -9.52 -5.68 1.10
CA HIS A 40 -10.24 -6.81 1.70
C HIS A 40 -9.29 -7.52 2.66
N PRO A 41 -9.40 -7.26 3.99
CA PRO A 41 -8.43 -7.76 4.96
C PRO A 41 -8.32 -9.28 4.95
N GLU A 42 -7.08 -9.75 4.88
CA GLU A 42 -6.71 -11.16 4.99
C GLU A 42 -5.61 -11.34 6.04
N SER A 43 -5.50 -12.55 6.58
CA SER A 43 -4.44 -12.86 7.55
C SER A 43 -3.06 -12.62 6.92
N GLY A 44 -2.19 -11.90 7.64
CA GLY A 44 -0.87 -11.49 7.17
C GLY A 44 -0.82 -10.12 6.51
N ASP A 45 -1.97 -9.46 6.29
CA ASP A 45 -1.99 -8.09 5.80
C ASP A 45 -1.47 -7.11 6.85
N ARG A 46 -0.76 -6.10 6.38
CA ARG A 46 -0.20 -5.03 7.22
C ARG A 46 -0.96 -3.74 7.02
N PHE A 47 -1.14 -3.01 8.11
CA PHE A 47 -1.83 -1.72 8.08
C PHE A 47 -1.30 -0.78 9.16
N GLN A 48 -1.56 0.49 8.99
CA GLN A 48 -1.38 1.54 10.00
C GLN A 48 -2.72 2.17 10.33
N LEU A 49 -2.80 2.86 11.47
CA LEU A 49 -3.97 3.63 11.85
C LEU A 49 -3.88 5.04 11.29
N ASP A 50 -5.02 5.55 10.82
CA ASP A 50 -5.20 6.93 10.36
C ASP A 50 -5.91 7.69 11.49
N LEU A 51 -5.14 8.06 12.51
CA LEU A 51 -5.65 8.75 13.70
C LEU A 51 -5.50 10.27 13.56
N PRO A 52 -6.40 11.07 14.21
CA PRO A 52 -6.26 12.52 14.23
C PRO A 52 -4.96 12.98 14.90
N SER A 53 -4.39 14.09 14.42
CA SER A 53 -3.04 14.61 14.72
C SER A 53 -2.70 14.86 16.20
N ASP A 54 -3.64 14.89 17.10
CA ASP A 54 -3.46 15.11 18.53
C ASP A 54 -3.10 13.84 19.34
N VAL A 55 -3.17 12.65 18.69
CA VAL A 55 -2.81 11.33 19.27
C VAL A 55 -1.57 10.71 18.58
N GLU A 56 -0.97 11.44 17.65
CA GLU A 56 -0.27 10.95 16.47
C GLU A 56 1.16 10.47 16.63
N ALA A 57 1.93 10.92 17.60
CA ALA A 57 3.38 10.83 17.43
C ALA A 57 3.96 9.41 17.59
N GLU A 58 3.27 8.48 18.27
CA GLU A 58 3.77 7.12 18.48
C GLU A 58 2.91 6.06 17.77
N ALA A 59 1.59 6.23 17.71
CA ALA A 59 0.68 5.23 17.12
C ALA A 59 0.68 5.21 15.59
N GLU A 60 1.02 6.30 14.91
CA GLU A 60 1.18 6.34 13.45
C GLU A 60 2.40 5.57 12.94
N ALA A 61 3.43 5.41 13.76
CA ALA A 61 4.62 4.66 13.40
C ALA A 61 4.41 3.13 13.47
N ASP A 62 3.39 2.67 14.20
CA ASP A 62 3.19 1.25 14.45
C ASP A 62 2.49 0.57 13.26
N VAL A 63 3.14 -0.47 12.75
CA VAL A 63 2.58 -1.33 11.72
C VAL A 63 1.94 -2.55 12.38
N PHE A 64 0.65 -2.71 12.18
CA PHE A 64 -0.14 -3.84 12.66
C PHE A 64 -0.26 -4.93 11.59
N THR A 65 -0.42 -6.17 12.03
CA THR A 65 -0.64 -7.31 11.13
C THR A 65 -1.97 -7.96 11.46
N VAL A 66 -2.83 -8.14 10.45
CA VAL A 66 -4.06 -8.91 10.58
C VAL A 66 -3.71 -10.37 10.88
N SER A 67 -4.26 -10.92 11.96
CA SER A 67 -4.06 -12.32 12.30
C SER A 67 -5.32 -12.86 12.95
N GLU A 68 -5.63 -14.14 12.70
CA GLU A 68 -6.79 -14.83 13.31
C GLU A 68 -6.72 -14.89 14.83
N MET A 69 -5.53 -14.71 15.41
CA MET A 69 -5.31 -14.83 16.86
C MET A 69 -5.28 -13.48 17.59
N THR A 70 -4.92 -12.40 16.93
CA THR A 70 -4.66 -11.11 17.60
C THR A 70 -5.47 -9.95 17.03
N ILE A 71 -5.62 -9.90 15.72
CA ILE A 71 -6.38 -8.84 15.03
C ILE A 71 -7.26 -9.51 13.98
N GLU A 72 -8.56 -9.52 14.19
CA GLU A 72 -9.54 -10.10 13.27
C GLU A 72 -10.34 -9.03 12.52
N ALA A 73 -10.55 -9.24 11.23
CA ALA A 73 -11.53 -8.48 10.48
C ALA A 73 -12.94 -9.06 10.71
N ARG A 74 -13.79 -8.35 11.45
CA ARG A 74 -15.19 -8.74 11.69
C ARG A 74 -16.14 -7.93 10.82
N ARG A 75 -16.95 -8.63 10.05
CA ARG A 75 -17.95 -8.03 9.16
C ARG A 75 -19.31 -7.98 9.84
N TYR A 76 -19.90 -6.80 9.87
CA TYR A 76 -21.25 -6.54 10.38
C TYR A 76 -22.10 -5.90 9.28
N PRO A 77 -23.44 -5.92 9.39
CA PRO A 77 -24.30 -5.19 8.45
C PRO A 77 -23.99 -3.69 8.39
N SER A 78 -23.45 -3.13 9.48
CA SER A 78 -23.05 -1.72 9.61
C SER A 78 -21.65 -1.41 9.06
N GLY A 79 -20.88 -2.42 8.68
CA GLY A 79 -19.50 -2.25 8.17
C GLY A 79 -18.53 -3.29 8.69
N THR A 80 -17.25 -3.16 8.30
CA THR A 80 -16.16 -4.01 8.78
C THR A 80 -15.41 -3.28 9.89
N ILE A 81 -15.06 -4.00 10.95
CA ILE A 81 -14.18 -3.54 12.02
C ILE A 81 -12.96 -4.46 12.14
N LEU A 82 -11.86 -3.92 12.63
CA LEU A 82 -10.68 -4.68 13.05
C LEU A 82 -10.76 -4.85 14.58
N ALA A 83 -11.00 -6.07 15.03
CA ALA A 83 -11.07 -6.41 16.46
C ALA A 83 -9.72 -6.90 16.95
N PHE A 84 -9.26 -6.37 18.07
CA PHE A 84 -8.00 -6.73 18.70
C PHE A 84 -8.26 -7.74 19.83
N ASN A 85 -7.78 -8.96 19.68
CA ASN A 85 -7.98 -10.06 20.61
C ASN A 85 -6.77 -10.24 21.55
N GLY A 86 -6.21 -9.16 22.08
CA GLY A 86 -5.04 -9.21 22.98
C GLY A 86 -5.42 -9.02 24.45
N THR A 87 -4.68 -9.68 25.35
CA THR A 87 -4.78 -9.51 26.82
C THR A 87 -4.05 -8.26 27.34
N THR A 88 -3.46 -7.48 26.49
CA THR A 88 -2.84 -6.19 26.81
C THR A 88 -3.89 -5.10 26.78
N GLU A 89 -3.81 -4.18 27.74
CA GLU A 89 -4.65 -2.98 27.83
C GLU A 89 -4.41 -2.05 26.63
N TRP A 90 -4.93 -2.43 25.49
CA TRP A 90 -4.97 -1.53 24.33
C TRP A 90 -6.12 -0.56 24.54
N ALA A 91 -5.85 0.72 24.37
CA ALA A 91 -6.84 1.79 24.49
C ALA A 91 -7.99 1.68 23.45
N LEU A 92 -7.88 0.73 22.51
CA LEU A 92 -8.81 0.50 21.42
C LEU A 92 -9.14 -0.99 21.33
N ASP A 93 -10.34 -1.39 21.76
CA ASP A 93 -10.84 -2.77 21.58
C ASP A 93 -11.17 -3.10 20.11
N SER A 94 -11.37 -2.08 19.29
CA SER A 94 -11.62 -2.19 17.85
C SER A 94 -11.35 -0.86 17.14
N VAL A 95 -10.98 -0.94 15.87
CA VAL A 95 -10.77 0.20 14.98
C VAL A 95 -11.76 0.10 13.83
N ALA A 96 -12.39 1.23 13.48
CA ALA A 96 -13.19 1.28 12.28
C ALA A 96 -12.28 1.01 11.06
N PHE A 97 -12.77 0.21 10.13
CA PHE A 97 -12.00 -0.15 8.92
C PHE A 97 -11.59 1.09 8.10
N ALA A 98 -12.42 2.15 8.15
CA ALA A 98 -12.14 3.41 7.47
C ALA A 98 -10.89 4.13 8.02
N ASP A 99 -10.54 3.86 9.30
CA ASP A 99 -9.39 4.47 9.97
C ASP A 99 -8.10 3.63 9.83
N ALA A 100 -8.17 2.53 9.07
CA ALA A 100 -7.01 1.71 8.77
C ALA A 100 -6.49 1.98 7.36
N VAL A 101 -5.18 2.14 7.23
CA VAL A 101 -4.46 2.32 5.97
C VAL A 101 -3.72 1.03 5.65
N TRP A 102 -4.17 0.31 4.63
CA TRP A 102 -3.51 -0.91 4.19
C TRP A 102 -2.12 -0.61 3.61
N LEU A 103 -1.13 -1.36 4.03
CA LEU A 103 0.24 -1.30 3.51
C LEU A 103 0.52 -2.60 2.74
N PRO A 104 0.08 -2.71 1.48
CA PRO A 104 0.31 -3.91 0.70
C PRO A 104 1.80 -4.20 0.52
N ARG A 105 2.13 -5.49 0.57
CA ARG A 105 3.47 -6.01 0.29
C ARG A 105 3.71 -6.08 -1.22
N GLU A 106 4.99 -6.20 -1.59
CA GLU A 106 5.42 -6.36 -2.98
C GLU A 106 4.64 -7.44 -3.74
N ASP A 107 4.49 -8.63 -3.13
CA ASP A 107 3.77 -9.76 -3.72
C ASP A 107 2.30 -9.43 -4.01
N GLN A 108 1.64 -8.76 -3.07
CA GLN A 108 0.24 -8.33 -3.21
C GLN A 108 0.07 -7.26 -4.29
N LEU A 109 0.98 -6.28 -4.34
CA LEU A 109 0.98 -5.24 -5.37
C LEU A 109 1.13 -5.85 -6.76
N ARG A 110 2.06 -6.79 -6.93
CA ARG A 110 2.25 -7.50 -8.19
C ARG A 110 1.01 -8.30 -8.57
N GLU A 111 0.34 -8.96 -7.62
CA GLU A 111 -0.91 -9.68 -7.87
C GLU A 111 -2.04 -8.73 -8.28
N LEU A 112 -2.13 -7.54 -7.70
CA LEU A 112 -3.12 -6.52 -8.06
C LEU A 112 -2.92 -5.97 -9.48
N LEU A 113 -1.68 -5.90 -9.98
CA LEU A 113 -1.40 -5.53 -11.36
C LEU A 113 -1.91 -6.57 -12.37
N ARG A 114 -2.05 -7.84 -11.98
CA ARG A 114 -2.63 -8.92 -12.80
C ARG A 114 -2.02 -9.01 -14.20
N ALA A 115 -2.88 -9.07 -15.21
CA ALA A 115 -2.48 -9.20 -16.62
C ALA A 115 -1.81 -7.93 -17.20
N THR A 116 -1.84 -6.80 -16.50
CA THR A 116 -1.15 -5.59 -16.95
C THR A 116 0.35 -5.63 -16.68
N PHE A 117 0.80 -6.37 -15.68
CA PHE A 117 2.22 -6.53 -15.36
C PHE A 117 2.97 -7.20 -16.52
N ARG A 118 4.12 -6.64 -16.88
CA ARG A 118 4.99 -7.17 -17.94
C ARG A 118 6.35 -7.60 -17.43
N SER A 119 7.05 -6.72 -16.71
CA SER A 119 8.37 -7.06 -16.18
C SER A 119 8.73 -6.23 -14.95
N LEU A 120 9.64 -6.78 -14.15
CA LEU A 120 10.44 -6.08 -13.16
C LEU A 120 11.90 -6.15 -13.60
N THR A 121 12.54 -5.02 -13.73
CA THR A 121 13.95 -4.91 -14.11
C THR A 121 14.73 -4.24 -12.99
N ARG A 122 15.83 -4.87 -12.54
CA ARG A 122 16.77 -4.20 -11.65
C ARG A 122 17.68 -3.30 -12.46
N LEU A 123 17.72 -2.04 -12.11
CA LEU A 123 18.67 -1.04 -12.60
C LEU A 123 19.85 -0.91 -11.62
N GLU A 124 20.78 0.00 -11.88
CA GLU A 124 21.95 0.18 -11.02
C GLU A 124 21.56 0.56 -9.57
N ASP A 125 20.68 1.56 -9.42
CA ASP A 125 20.27 2.09 -8.12
C ASP A 125 18.75 2.03 -7.88
N SER A 126 17.98 1.36 -8.74
CA SER A 126 16.52 1.31 -8.65
C SER A 126 15.96 0.03 -9.26
N PHE A 127 14.62 -0.08 -9.21
CA PHE A 127 13.84 -1.12 -9.85
C PHE A 127 12.84 -0.45 -10.81
N GLU A 128 12.70 -0.97 -12.01
CA GLU A 128 11.73 -0.52 -13.01
C GLU A 128 10.63 -1.57 -13.17
N VAL A 129 9.39 -1.18 -12.93
CA VAL A 129 8.19 -1.98 -13.21
C VAL A 129 7.59 -1.53 -14.53
N GLU A 130 7.45 -2.45 -15.49
CA GLU A 130 6.74 -2.20 -16.75
C GLU A 130 5.34 -2.81 -16.69
N VAL A 131 4.34 -2.01 -17.03
CA VAL A 131 2.94 -2.43 -17.19
C VAL A 131 2.42 -2.06 -18.57
N GLU A 132 1.41 -2.78 -19.04
CA GLU A 132 0.73 -2.49 -20.31
C GLU A 132 -0.78 -2.50 -20.13
N LEU A 133 -1.43 -1.40 -20.51
CA LEU A 133 -2.87 -1.25 -20.46
C LEU A 133 -3.38 -0.70 -21.81
N GLY A 134 -4.29 -1.41 -22.44
CA GLY A 134 -4.89 -0.98 -23.70
C GLY A 134 -3.90 -0.82 -24.87
N GLY A 135 -2.74 -1.47 -24.82
CA GLY A 135 -1.65 -1.36 -25.79
C GLY A 135 -0.60 -0.30 -25.43
N ASP A 136 -0.86 0.53 -24.42
CA ASP A 136 0.11 1.52 -23.92
C ASP A 136 1.02 0.87 -22.89
N ARG A 137 2.34 0.99 -23.10
CA ARG A 137 3.36 0.57 -22.15
C ARG A 137 3.81 1.75 -21.29
N MET A 138 3.83 1.52 -19.98
CA MET A 138 4.25 2.49 -18.99
C MET A 138 5.32 1.88 -18.10
N ARG A 139 6.24 2.71 -17.61
CA ARG A 139 7.35 2.30 -16.75
C ARG A 139 7.44 3.20 -15.55
N PHE A 140 7.66 2.57 -14.40
CA PHE A 140 7.74 3.21 -13.10
C PHE A 140 9.02 2.75 -12.41
N ASP A 141 9.89 3.69 -12.07
CA ASP A 141 11.16 3.37 -11.41
C ASP A 141 11.22 3.97 -10.00
N HIS A 142 11.74 3.20 -9.07
CA HIS A 142 11.96 3.61 -7.69
C HIS A 142 13.09 2.79 -7.04
N PRO A 143 13.88 3.36 -6.09
CA PRO A 143 14.89 2.60 -5.35
C PRO A 143 14.32 1.44 -4.53
N ASP A 144 13.08 1.55 -4.04
CA ASP A 144 12.34 0.47 -3.39
C ASP A 144 11.41 -0.21 -4.41
N VAL A 145 11.45 -1.54 -4.45
CA VAL A 145 10.68 -2.34 -5.41
C VAL A 145 9.18 -2.30 -5.12
N ALA A 146 8.75 -2.26 -3.86
CA ALA A 146 7.34 -2.16 -3.50
C ALA A 146 6.76 -0.81 -3.94
N GLU A 147 7.52 0.27 -3.77
CA GLU A 147 7.15 1.60 -4.28
C GLU A 147 6.99 1.60 -5.81
N ALA A 148 7.92 0.98 -6.55
CA ALA A 148 7.81 0.89 -8.01
C ALA A 148 6.52 0.18 -8.44
N TYR A 149 6.15 -0.91 -7.78
CA TYR A 149 4.87 -1.60 -8.00
C TYR A 149 3.67 -0.74 -7.61
N GLY A 150 3.74 -0.06 -6.46
CA GLY A 150 2.67 0.80 -5.96
C GLY A 150 2.39 1.98 -6.89
N LEU A 151 3.42 2.62 -7.44
CA LEU A 151 3.29 3.70 -8.43
C LEU A 151 2.61 3.20 -9.72
N ALA A 152 3.00 2.02 -10.20
CA ALA A 152 2.35 1.40 -11.35
C ALA A 152 0.86 1.12 -11.08
N LEU A 153 0.54 0.61 -9.90
CA LEU A 153 -0.83 0.34 -9.50
C LEU A 153 -1.66 1.61 -9.37
N LEU A 154 -1.08 2.68 -8.79
CA LEU A 154 -1.76 3.98 -8.64
C LEU A 154 -2.19 4.55 -9.99
N GLU A 155 -1.31 4.50 -11.00
CA GLU A 155 -1.64 4.92 -12.36
C GLU A 155 -2.79 4.09 -12.96
N LEU A 156 -2.78 2.76 -12.78
CA LEU A 156 -3.83 1.89 -13.30
C LEU A 156 -5.18 2.12 -12.64
N VAL A 157 -5.21 2.26 -11.31
CA VAL A 157 -6.44 2.54 -10.55
C VAL A 157 -7.01 3.90 -10.95
N GLY A 158 -6.15 4.91 -11.11
CA GLY A 158 -6.56 6.25 -11.55
C GLY A 158 -7.20 6.27 -12.95
N ARG A 159 -6.75 5.42 -13.86
CA ARG A 159 -7.32 5.29 -15.23
C ARG A 159 -8.61 4.49 -15.29
N SER A 160 -8.95 3.75 -14.24
CA SER A 160 -10.14 2.88 -14.21
C SER A 160 -11.41 3.63 -13.77
N ARG A 161 -11.32 4.93 -13.52
CA ARG A 161 -12.44 5.81 -13.11
C ARG A 161 -13.10 6.54 -14.27
#